data_dcdd7cd073d23778f0001ce89609d6da
#
_entry.id   dcdd7cd073d23778f0001ce89609d6da
#
_cell.length_a   1.000
_cell.length_b   1.000
_cell.length_c   1.000
_cell.angle_alpha   90.00
_cell.angle_beta   90.00
_cell.angle_gamma   90.00
#
_symmetry.space_group_name_H-M   'P 1'
#
loop_
_entity.id
_entity.type
_entity.pdbx_description
1 polymer ?
#
loop_
_entity_poly.entity_id
_entity_poly.type
_entity_poly.pdbx_seq_one_letter_code
_entity_poly.pdbx_strand_id
1 'polypeptide(L)'
;MAVPPRSPLTMSRSDGMGNIGRKQIMKLASTCVVSLIAFIIVFVSECGAYGNGTAEGKNTPAYLDTNLTFEARASDLISRMTLEEKILQMQNNASAIPRLGVPAYNWWNECLHGVARNGVATVFPQAIGMAATWDPDLIRKEADVISTEARAKYNYAIGKNEHGMYQGLAFWSPNINIDRDPRCGRGQETYGEGPFLTSQIGVAFVRGPQGYNSKYLKVVATPKHFPAHSGPETSRHYY
;
A
#
# COMPACT_ATOMS: atom_id res chain seq x y z
N MET A 1 53.28 -16.91 8.03
CA MET A 1 52.68 -17.95 8.89
C MET A 1 51.68 -18.72 8.04
N ALA A 2 51.97 -19.99 7.73
CA ALA A 2 51.15 -20.83 6.86
C ALA A 2 50.14 -21.63 7.71
N VAL A 3 48.89 -21.69 7.27
CA VAL A 3 47.82 -22.48 7.88
C VAL A 3 47.88 -23.92 7.34
N PRO A 4 47.85 -24.96 8.19
CA PRO A 4 47.88 -26.33 7.73
C PRO A 4 46.54 -26.83 7.17
N PRO A 5 46.53 -27.83 6.27
CA PRO A 5 45.32 -28.34 5.64
C PRO A 5 44.53 -29.29 6.58
N ARG A 6 43.19 -29.19 6.49
CA ARG A 6 42.25 -30.08 7.22
C ARG A 6 42.12 -31.43 6.48
N SER A 7 42.20 -32.50 7.22
CA SER A 7 41.97 -33.89 6.78
C SER A 7 40.47 -34.18 6.58
N PRO A 8 40.08 -35.08 5.67
CA PRO A 8 38.71 -35.44 5.40
C PRO A 8 38.14 -36.41 6.46
N LEU A 9 36.93 -36.07 6.95
CA LEU A 9 36.12 -36.94 7.81
C LEU A 9 35.50 -38.07 6.97
N THR A 10 35.84 -39.29 7.25
CA THR A 10 35.19 -40.51 6.74
C THR A 10 33.87 -40.72 7.47
N MET A 11 32.75 -40.69 6.74
CA MET A 11 31.43 -41.09 7.24
C MET A 11 31.31 -42.62 7.23
N SER A 12 31.20 -43.21 8.40
CA SER A 12 30.81 -44.63 8.59
C SER A 12 29.30 -44.77 8.32
N ARG A 13 28.96 -45.65 7.39
CA ARG A 13 27.59 -46.04 7.05
C ARG A 13 27.15 -47.12 8.05
N SER A 14 26.18 -46.82 8.90
CA SER A 14 25.52 -47.83 9.74
C SER A 14 24.24 -48.32 9.03
N ASP A 15 24.34 -49.52 8.42
CA ASP A 15 23.21 -50.32 7.98
C ASP A 15 22.55 -50.93 9.22
N GLY A 16 21.27 -50.67 9.45
CA GLY A 16 20.54 -51.34 10.53
C GLY A 16 19.22 -50.69 10.92
N MET A 17 18.34 -50.49 9.98
CA MET A 17 16.95 -50.23 10.34
C MET A 17 16.09 -51.45 10.02
N GLY A 18 15.80 -52.22 11.07
CA GLY A 18 15.11 -53.51 10.99
C GLY A 18 13.67 -53.38 10.46
N ASN A 19 13.25 -54.46 9.81
CA ASN A 19 11.96 -54.64 9.12
C ASN A 19 10.69 -54.42 10.01
N ILE A 20 10.86 -54.26 11.32
CA ILE A 20 9.81 -54.02 12.32
C ILE A 20 9.36 -52.53 12.29
N GLY A 21 10.30 -51.60 12.08
CA GLY A 21 9.97 -50.17 12.03
C GLY A 21 9.13 -49.77 10.80
N ARG A 22 9.37 -50.41 9.64
CA ARG A 22 8.58 -50.09 8.41
C ARG A 22 7.12 -50.48 8.50
N LYS A 23 6.79 -51.63 9.16
CA LYS A 23 5.39 -52.05 9.34
C LYS A 23 4.61 -51.15 10.33
N GLN A 24 5.28 -50.62 11.34
CA GLN A 24 4.68 -49.66 12.29
C GLN A 24 4.46 -48.30 11.67
N ILE A 25 5.40 -47.80 10.90
CA ILE A 25 5.29 -46.52 10.19
C ILE A 25 4.16 -46.57 9.15
N MET A 26 4.04 -47.67 8.39
CA MET A 26 2.96 -47.84 7.43
C MET A 26 1.58 -47.94 8.09
N LYS A 27 1.43 -48.56 9.28
CA LYS A 27 0.16 -48.57 10.03
C LYS A 27 -0.20 -47.21 10.55
N LEU A 28 0.72 -46.41 11.10
CA LEU A 28 0.47 -45.04 11.54
C LEU A 28 0.08 -44.13 10.36
N ALA A 29 0.80 -44.25 9.23
CA ALA A 29 0.44 -43.45 8.03
C ALA A 29 -0.95 -43.78 7.49
N SER A 30 -1.33 -45.07 7.48
CA SER A 30 -2.68 -45.49 7.05
C SER A 30 -3.78 -44.95 7.98
N THR A 31 -3.55 -44.95 9.29
CA THR A 31 -4.53 -44.44 10.27
C THR A 31 -4.69 -42.91 10.16
N CYS A 32 -3.59 -42.17 9.95
CA CYS A 32 -3.66 -40.72 9.73
C CYS A 32 -4.40 -40.35 8.44
N VAL A 33 -4.19 -41.10 7.35
CA VAL A 33 -4.87 -40.85 6.07
C VAL A 33 -6.36 -41.11 6.18
N VAL A 34 -6.76 -42.21 6.84
CA VAL A 34 -8.20 -42.51 7.06
C VAL A 34 -8.88 -41.47 7.95
N SER A 35 -8.19 -41.00 9.00
CA SER A 35 -8.70 -39.92 9.85
C SER A 35 -8.81 -38.57 9.11
N LEU A 36 -7.86 -38.27 8.23
CA LEU A 36 -7.90 -37.03 7.41
C LEU A 36 -9.05 -37.06 6.40
N ILE A 37 -9.28 -38.23 5.76
CA ILE A 37 -10.39 -38.42 4.81
C ILE A 37 -11.73 -38.33 5.54
N ALA A 38 -11.87 -38.92 6.73
CA ALA A 38 -13.09 -38.82 7.54
C ALA A 38 -13.36 -37.36 7.96
N PHE A 39 -12.31 -36.58 8.30
CA PHE A 39 -12.44 -35.16 8.64
C PHE A 39 -12.86 -34.31 7.43
N ILE A 40 -12.36 -34.61 6.24
CA ILE A 40 -12.74 -33.94 4.99
C ILE A 40 -14.19 -34.27 4.62
N ILE A 41 -14.64 -35.50 4.78
CA ILE A 41 -16.03 -35.93 4.48
C ILE A 41 -17.02 -35.26 5.43
N VAL A 42 -16.71 -35.11 6.71
CA VAL A 42 -17.57 -34.39 7.68
C VAL A 42 -17.59 -32.89 7.32
N PHE A 43 -16.47 -32.29 6.95
CA PHE A 43 -16.45 -30.86 6.57
C PHE A 43 -17.19 -30.57 5.26
N VAL A 44 -17.16 -31.49 4.29
CA VAL A 44 -17.92 -31.37 3.02
C VAL A 44 -19.42 -31.60 3.21
N SER A 45 -19.84 -32.44 4.18
CA SER A 45 -21.27 -32.63 4.47
C SER A 45 -21.89 -31.45 5.24
N GLU A 46 -21.10 -30.69 5.99
CA GLU A 46 -21.61 -29.45 6.63
C GLU A 46 -21.64 -28.26 5.68
N CYS A 47 -20.77 -28.23 4.63
CA CYS A 47 -20.85 -27.23 3.57
C CYS A 47 -22.02 -27.46 2.59
N GLY A 48 -22.62 -28.65 2.54
CA GLY A 48 -23.74 -28.98 1.65
C GLY A 48 -25.12 -28.56 2.15
N ALA A 49 -25.25 -28.07 3.38
CA ALA A 49 -26.51 -27.65 3.99
C ALA A 49 -26.75 -26.13 3.99
N TYR A 50 -25.94 -25.36 3.25
CA TYR A 50 -26.32 -23.97 2.94
C TYR A 50 -27.38 -24.00 1.84
N GLY A 51 -28.62 -23.89 2.34
CA GLY A 51 -29.86 -24.04 1.59
C GLY A 51 -29.85 -23.15 0.33
N ASN A 52 -30.59 -23.68 -0.66
CA ASN A 52 -31.25 -22.92 -1.71
C ASN A 52 -32.21 -21.89 -1.07
N GLY A 53 -31.65 -20.88 -0.42
CA GLY A 53 -32.32 -19.62 -0.18
C GLY A 53 -32.51 -19.00 -1.55
N THR A 54 -33.72 -18.95 -2.06
CA THR A 54 -34.14 -18.06 -3.12
C THR A 54 -33.42 -16.72 -2.90
N ALA A 55 -32.55 -16.34 -3.81
CA ALA A 55 -31.92 -15.04 -3.80
C ALA A 55 -33.04 -14.00 -3.94
N GLU A 56 -33.60 -13.54 -2.83
CA GLU A 56 -34.13 -12.19 -2.75
C GLU A 56 -32.97 -11.31 -3.17
N GLY A 57 -33.06 -10.75 -4.38
CA GLY A 57 -32.05 -9.84 -4.92
C GLY A 57 -31.89 -8.70 -3.93
N LYS A 58 -30.94 -8.82 -3.00
CA LYS A 58 -30.46 -7.68 -2.22
C LYS A 58 -30.01 -6.69 -3.26
N ASN A 59 -30.83 -5.66 -3.45
CA ASN A 59 -30.55 -4.56 -4.37
C ASN A 59 -29.32 -3.83 -3.82
N THR A 60 -28.13 -4.43 -4.11
CA THR A 60 -26.84 -3.90 -3.65
C THR A 60 -26.68 -2.52 -4.27
N PRO A 61 -26.51 -1.47 -3.47
CA PRO A 61 -26.32 -0.14 -3.99
C PRO A 61 -25.22 -0.08 -5.04
N ALA A 62 -25.42 0.70 -6.12
CA ALA A 62 -24.50 0.75 -7.24
C ALA A 62 -23.08 1.18 -6.84
N TYR A 63 -22.94 2.02 -5.81
CA TYR A 63 -21.61 2.42 -5.31
C TYR A 63 -20.79 1.27 -4.74
N LEU A 64 -21.41 0.16 -4.33
CA LEU A 64 -20.73 -1.05 -3.85
C LEU A 64 -20.38 -2.03 -4.98
N ASP A 65 -20.98 -1.89 -6.16
CA ASP A 65 -20.69 -2.76 -7.29
C ASP A 65 -19.36 -2.38 -7.95
N THR A 66 -18.34 -3.21 -7.73
CA THR A 66 -16.98 -3.00 -8.27
C THR A 66 -16.86 -3.25 -9.77
N ASN A 67 -17.92 -3.73 -10.45
CA ASN A 67 -17.95 -3.87 -11.91
C ASN A 67 -18.34 -2.56 -12.61
N LEU A 68 -18.96 -1.63 -11.91
CA LEU A 68 -19.28 -0.30 -12.42
C LEU A 68 -18.04 0.60 -12.44
N THR A 69 -18.10 1.65 -13.29
CA THR A 69 -17.05 2.67 -13.36
C THR A 69 -16.96 3.45 -12.04
N PHE A 70 -15.81 4.05 -11.76
CA PHE A 70 -15.64 4.87 -10.56
C PHE A 70 -16.61 6.06 -10.54
N GLU A 71 -16.87 6.68 -11.69
CA GLU A 71 -17.79 7.80 -11.85
C GLU A 71 -19.23 7.40 -11.53
N ALA A 72 -19.68 6.25 -12.03
CA ALA A 72 -21.02 5.73 -11.76
C ALA A 72 -21.20 5.42 -10.27
N ARG A 73 -20.19 4.81 -9.66
CA ARG A 73 -20.19 4.49 -8.22
C ARG A 73 -20.16 5.75 -7.37
N ALA A 74 -19.32 6.72 -7.71
CA ALA A 74 -19.24 7.99 -7.00
C ALA A 74 -20.56 8.78 -7.11
N SER A 75 -21.15 8.84 -8.29
CA SER A 75 -22.42 9.51 -8.53
C SER A 75 -23.56 8.91 -7.71
N ASP A 76 -23.68 7.58 -7.66
CA ASP A 76 -24.67 6.90 -6.84
C ASP A 76 -24.44 7.17 -5.33
N LEU A 77 -23.20 7.10 -4.85
CA LEU A 77 -22.86 7.40 -3.46
C LEU A 77 -23.24 8.85 -3.10
N ILE A 78 -22.83 9.82 -3.92
CA ILE A 78 -23.11 11.24 -3.70
C ILE A 78 -24.63 11.53 -3.69
N SER A 79 -25.40 10.84 -4.54
CA SER A 79 -26.87 11.00 -4.57
C SER A 79 -27.55 10.57 -3.27
N ARG A 80 -26.92 9.70 -2.51
CA ARG A 80 -27.42 9.19 -1.23
C ARG A 80 -26.98 10.00 -0.02
N MET A 81 -26.00 10.88 -0.17
CA MET A 81 -25.47 11.71 0.91
C MET A 81 -26.36 12.94 1.17
N THR A 82 -26.49 13.31 2.45
CA THR A 82 -27.07 14.60 2.84
C THR A 82 -26.10 15.73 2.52
N LEU A 83 -26.57 16.98 2.60
CA LEU A 83 -25.73 18.16 2.38
C LEU A 83 -24.59 18.21 3.42
N GLU A 84 -24.91 17.96 4.67
CA GLU A 84 -23.96 17.96 5.79
C GLU A 84 -22.88 16.89 5.59
N GLU A 85 -23.27 15.68 5.18
CA GLU A 85 -22.33 14.61 4.87
C GLU A 85 -21.40 14.98 3.72
N LYS A 86 -21.91 15.62 2.66
CA LYS A 86 -21.09 16.11 1.55
C LYS A 86 -20.07 17.16 2.01
N ILE A 87 -20.48 18.10 2.85
CA ILE A 87 -19.59 19.12 3.41
C ILE A 87 -18.48 18.49 4.24
N LEU A 88 -18.81 17.51 5.08
CA LEU A 88 -17.82 16.81 5.91
C LEU A 88 -16.80 15.98 5.10
N GLN A 89 -17.15 15.56 3.87
CA GLN A 89 -16.21 14.88 2.97
C GLN A 89 -15.22 15.84 2.29
N MET A 90 -15.44 17.16 2.34
CA MET A 90 -14.54 18.14 1.71
C MET A 90 -13.35 18.53 2.60
N GLN A 91 -13.26 18.01 3.81
CA GLN A 91 -12.14 18.25 4.73
C GLN A 91 -11.07 17.16 4.57
N ASN A 92 -9.83 17.47 4.99
CA ASN A 92 -8.79 16.47 5.00
C ASN A 92 -9.11 15.29 5.94
N ASN A 93 -9.82 15.55 7.03
CA ASN A 93 -10.36 14.56 7.95
C ASN A 93 -11.82 14.27 7.60
N ALA A 94 -12.03 13.50 6.52
CA ALA A 94 -13.37 13.13 6.06
C ALA A 94 -14.04 12.18 7.05
N SER A 95 -15.20 12.58 7.57
CA SER A 95 -15.96 11.82 8.57
C SER A 95 -16.56 10.54 8.00
N ALA A 96 -16.70 9.51 8.83
CA ALA A 96 -17.45 8.32 8.44
C ALA A 96 -18.92 8.62 8.15
N ILE A 97 -19.52 7.83 7.27
CA ILE A 97 -20.98 7.82 7.02
C ILE A 97 -21.51 6.42 7.29
N PRO A 98 -21.75 6.07 8.57
CA PRO A 98 -22.07 4.68 8.98
C PRO A 98 -23.27 4.11 8.26
N ARG A 99 -24.34 4.90 8.02
CA ARG A 99 -25.55 4.45 7.31
C ARG A 99 -25.30 4.02 5.85
N LEU A 100 -24.19 4.47 5.26
CA LEU A 100 -23.75 4.10 3.91
C LEU A 100 -22.53 3.14 3.93
N GLY A 101 -22.07 2.73 5.12
CA GLY A 101 -20.88 1.88 5.24
C GLY A 101 -19.59 2.56 4.76
N VAL A 102 -19.56 3.89 4.72
CA VAL A 102 -18.37 4.65 4.33
C VAL A 102 -17.53 4.90 5.58
N PRO A 103 -16.28 4.38 5.67
CA PRO A 103 -15.40 4.63 6.80
C PRO A 103 -14.89 6.06 6.80
N ALA A 104 -14.39 6.54 7.95
CA ALA A 104 -13.62 7.77 8.00
C ALA A 104 -12.34 7.62 7.14
N TYR A 105 -11.87 8.75 6.60
CA TYR A 105 -10.64 8.78 5.83
C TYR A 105 -9.90 10.08 6.04
N ASN A 106 -8.57 10.02 6.23
CA ASN A 106 -7.76 11.22 6.29
C ASN A 106 -6.91 11.35 5.03
N TRP A 107 -7.12 12.45 4.30
CA TRP A 107 -6.44 12.76 3.04
C TRP A 107 -5.01 13.26 3.23
N TRP A 108 -4.62 13.60 4.46
CA TRP A 108 -3.30 14.15 4.74
C TRP A 108 -2.27 13.06 4.96
N ASN A 109 -1.55 12.73 3.91
CA ASN A 109 -0.43 11.81 3.97
C ASN A 109 0.73 12.36 3.14
N GLU A 110 1.96 12.09 3.54
CA GLU A 110 3.17 12.64 2.96
C GLU A 110 4.19 11.54 2.71
N CYS A 111 4.85 11.58 1.53
CA CYS A 111 5.88 10.62 1.19
C CYS A 111 6.96 11.16 0.24
N LEU A 112 7.40 12.41 0.43
CA LEU A 112 8.36 13.07 -0.47
C LEU A 112 9.65 12.28 -0.70
N HIS A 113 10.15 11.58 0.33
CA HIS A 113 11.34 10.74 0.27
C HIS A 113 11.26 9.54 1.23
N GLY A 114 10.09 8.99 1.43
CA GLY A 114 9.72 7.92 2.35
C GLY A 114 8.40 8.23 3.03
N VAL A 115 7.72 7.22 3.57
CA VAL A 115 6.45 7.41 4.28
C VAL A 115 6.68 8.24 5.54
N ALA A 116 6.05 9.42 5.61
CA ALA A 116 6.23 10.34 6.73
C ALA A 116 5.24 10.08 7.86
N ARG A 117 5.72 10.25 9.09
CA ARG A 117 4.97 10.33 10.36
C ARG A 117 4.03 9.17 10.65
N ASN A 118 4.29 8.00 10.08
CA ASN A 118 3.56 6.77 10.34
C ASN A 118 4.52 5.66 10.79
N GLY A 119 5.14 5.85 11.95
CA GLY A 119 6.14 4.93 12.50
C GLY A 119 7.44 4.91 11.69
N VAL A 120 8.17 3.78 11.77
CA VAL A 120 9.45 3.59 11.07
C VAL A 120 9.19 3.23 9.61
N ALA A 121 9.94 3.84 8.69
CA ALA A 121 9.92 3.57 7.25
C ALA A 121 11.32 3.76 6.65
N THR A 122 11.54 3.27 5.45
CA THR A 122 12.74 3.59 4.68
C THR A 122 12.77 5.07 4.35
N VAL A 123 13.91 5.71 4.60
CA VAL A 123 14.13 7.13 4.30
C VAL A 123 15.14 7.21 3.16
N PHE A 124 14.70 7.76 2.04
CA PHE A 124 15.52 8.05 0.88
C PHE A 124 16.13 9.47 0.99
N PRO A 125 17.09 9.84 0.13
CA PRO A 125 17.57 11.22 0.07
C PRO A 125 16.44 12.22 -0.14
N GLN A 126 16.62 13.47 0.27
CA GLN A 126 15.70 14.56 -0.07
C GLN A 126 15.51 14.68 -1.58
N ALA A 127 14.38 15.23 -2.02
CA ALA A 127 14.01 15.31 -3.44
C ALA A 127 15.10 15.94 -4.32
N ILE A 128 15.78 16.99 -3.83
CA ILE A 128 16.89 17.61 -4.54
C ILE A 128 18.08 16.65 -4.72
N GLY A 129 18.35 15.79 -3.73
CA GLY A 129 19.38 14.76 -3.80
C GLY A 129 19.00 13.63 -4.75
N MET A 130 17.74 13.20 -4.76
CA MET A 130 17.22 12.25 -5.73
C MET A 130 17.34 12.79 -7.16
N ALA A 131 16.98 14.06 -7.39
CA ALA A 131 17.09 14.71 -8.69
C ALA A 131 18.53 14.81 -9.19
N ALA A 132 19.50 14.97 -8.29
CA ALA A 132 20.93 15.03 -8.62
C ALA A 132 21.49 13.72 -9.19
N THR A 133 20.76 12.62 -9.11
CA THR A 133 21.11 11.35 -9.76
C THR A 133 20.94 11.39 -11.28
N TRP A 134 20.05 12.24 -11.79
CA TRP A 134 19.63 12.31 -13.20
C TRP A 134 19.08 10.98 -13.73
N ASP A 135 18.61 10.10 -12.82
CA ASP A 135 18.14 8.76 -13.14
C ASP A 135 16.65 8.60 -12.80
N PRO A 136 15.73 8.88 -13.75
CA PRO A 136 14.28 8.70 -13.55
C PRO A 136 13.87 7.27 -13.23
N ASP A 137 14.61 6.26 -13.71
CA ASP A 137 14.30 4.85 -13.43
C ASP A 137 14.63 4.48 -11.98
N LEU A 138 15.70 5.03 -11.42
CA LEU A 138 16.02 4.91 -10.00
C LEU A 138 14.89 5.51 -9.16
N ILE A 139 14.49 6.76 -9.46
CA ILE A 139 13.43 7.45 -8.72
C ILE A 139 12.11 6.70 -8.78
N ARG A 140 11.78 6.12 -9.93
CA ARG A 140 10.58 5.28 -10.07
C ARG A 140 10.63 4.04 -9.16
N LYS A 141 11.79 3.40 -9.03
CA LYS A 141 11.99 2.24 -8.14
C LYS A 141 11.89 2.64 -6.66
N GLU A 142 12.53 3.75 -6.26
CA GLU A 142 12.43 4.28 -4.90
C GLU A 142 10.97 4.59 -4.53
N ALA A 143 10.24 5.24 -5.42
CA ALA A 143 8.84 5.57 -5.25
C ALA A 143 7.92 4.31 -5.20
N ASP A 144 8.27 3.23 -5.90
CA ASP A 144 7.59 1.94 -5.79
C ASP A 144 7.80 1.29 -4.42
N VAL A 145 9.02 1.35 -3.87
CA VAL A 145 9.31 0.90 -2.49
C VAL A 145 8.49 1.70 -1.48
N ILE A 146 8.50 3.03 -1.58
CA ILE A 146 7.73 3.93 -0.70
C ILE A 146 6.25 3.52 -0.68
N SER A 147 5.66 3.29 -1.84
CA SER A 147 4.24 2.91 -1.93
C SER A 147 3.94 1.50 -1.41
N THR A 148 4.91 0.59 -1.48
CA THR A 148 4.79 -0.75 -0.87
C THR A 148 4.71 -0.63 0.64
N GLU A 149 5.60 0.15 1.25
CA GLU A 149 5.56 0.43 2.69
C GLU A 149 4.28 1.17 3.09
N ALA A 150 3.86 2.16 2.30
CA ALA A 150 2.63 2.90 2.53
C ALA A 150 1.41 1.98 2.54
N ARG A 151 1.32 1.07 1.58
CA ARG A 151 0.22 0.08 1.49
C ARG A 151 0.24 -0.89 2.68
N ALA A 152 1.41 -1.36 3.10
CA ALA A 152 1.53 -2.22 4.27
C ALA A 152 1.07 -1.52 5.55
N LYS A 153 1.47 -0.27 5.76
CA LYS A 153 1.07 0.56 6.90
C LYS A 153 -0.43 0.85 6.90
N TYR A 154 -0.99 1.18 5.75
CA TYR A 154 -2.43 1.36 5.57
C TYR A 154 -3.20 0.09 5.94
N ASN A 155 -2.80 -1.07 5.41
CA ASN A 155 -3.48 -2.33 5.70
C ASN A 155 -3.42 -2.67 7.20
N TYR A 156 -2.30 -2.36 7.86
CA TYR A 156 -2.17 -2.54 9.31
C TYR A 156 -3.12 -1.61 10.09
N ALA A 157 -3.19 -0.33 9.72
CA ALA A 157 -4.09 0.64 10.34
C ALA A 157 -5.56 0.26 10.17
N ILE A 158 -5.98 -0.09 8.94
CA ILE A 158 -7.35 -0.55 8.66
C ILE A 158 -7.69 -1.80 9.46
N GLY A 159 -6.77 -2.76 9.60
CA GLY A 159 -6.97 -3.95 10.43
C GLY A 159 -7.23 -3.63 11.91
N LYS A 160 -6.86 -2.43 12.37
CA LYS A 160 -7.13 -1.89 13.71
C LYS A 160 -8.29 -0.89 13.73
N ASN A 161 -8.97 -0.68 12.62
CA ASN A 161 -9.99 0.37 12.45
C ASN A 161 -9.46 1.79 12.73
N GLU A 162 -8.19 2.05 12.35
CA GLU A 162 -7.54 3.34 12.48
C GLU A 162 -7.58 4.08 11.13
N HIS A 163 -8.05 5.33 11.12
CA HIS A 163 -8.26 6.15 9.93
C HIS A 163 -7.71 7.58 10.12
N GLY A 164 -6.67 7.71 10.91
CA GLY A 164 -6.08 9.00 11.28
C GLY A 164 -5.19 9.62 10.21
N MET A 165 -4.65 10.79 10.53
CA MET A 165 -3.64 11.47 9.73
C MET A 165 -2.41 10.57 9.52
N TYR A 166 -1.87 10.57 8.30
CA TYR A 166 -0.75 9.72 7.85
C TYR A 166 -1.05 8.22 7.74
N GLN A 167 -2.31 7.81 7.87
CA GLN A 167 -2.73 6.42 7.77
C GLN A 167 -3.50 6.10 6.49
N GLY A 168 -3.64 7.06 5.57
CA GLY A 168 -4.32 6.92 4.29
C GLY A 168 -3.38 6.54 3.13
N LEU A 169 -3.93 6.60 1.91
CA LEU A 169 -3.24 6.23 0.66
C LEU A 169 -3.22 7.35 -0.38
N ALA A 170 -3.75 8.54 -0.08
CA ALA A 170 -3.61 9.73 -0.91
C ALA A 170 -2.44 10.55 -0.38
N PHE A 171 -1.32 10.57 -1.13
CA PHE A 171 -0.09 11.21 -0.70
C PHE A 171 0.10 12.55 -1.39
N TRP A 172 0.29 13.62 -0.63
CA TRP A 172 0.58 14.96 -1.13
C TRP A 172 2.05 15.07 -1.56
N SER A 173 2.38 14.30 -2.56
CA SER A 173 3.70 14.11 -3.15
C SER A 173 3.56 13.73 -4.62
N PRO A 174 4.54 14.11 -5.48
CA PRO A 174 5.78 14.83 -5.20
C PRO A 174 5.58 16.34 -5.10
N ASN A 175 6.62 17.07 -4.63
CA ASN A 175 6.72 18.52 -4.81
C ASN A 175 7.33 18.81 -6.19
N ILE A 176 6.53 19.36 -7.10
CA ILE A 176 6.95 19.72 -8.47
C ILE A 176 7.21 21.23 -8.65
N ASN A 177 7.32 21.96 -7.56
CA ASN A 177 7.70 23.36 -7.63
C ASN A 177 9.10 23.50 -8.24
N ILE A 178 9.28 24.52 -9.08
CA ILE A 178 10.61 24.91 -9.53
C ILE A 178 11.25 25.77 -8.43
N ASP A 179 12.49 25.44 -8.05
CA ASP A 179 13.25 26.23 -7.09
C ASP A 179 13.73 27.53 -7.74
N ARG A 180 13.02 28.62 -7.47
CA ARG A 180 13.25 29.93 -8.10
C ARG A 180 14.01 30.90 -7.21
N ASP A 181 14.03 30.66 -5.90
CA ASP A 181 14.57 31.57 -4.92
C ASP A 181 15.27 30.77 -3.81
N PRO A 182 16.58 31.00 -3.57
CA PRO A 182 17.32 30.25 -2.55
C PRO A 182 16.86 30.54 -1.12
N ARG A 183 16.03 31.56 -0.91
CA ARG A 183 15.39 31.87 0.37
C ARG A 183 14.12 31.03 0.61
N CYS A 184 13.72 30.19 -0.34
CA CYS A 184 12.60 29.28 -0.15
C CYS A 184 12.93 28.25 0.93
N GLY A 185 12.19 28.23 2.04
CA GLY A 185 12.42 27.30 3.15
C GLY A 185 12.18 25.83 2.81
N ARG A 186 11.67 25.53 1.60
CA ARG A 186 11.35 24.20 1.12
C ARG A 186 12.06 23.84 -0.20
N GLY A 187 13.14 24.53 -0.53
CA GLY A 187 13.92 24.27 -1.75
C GLY A 187 14.41 22.82 -1.85
N GLN A 188 14.81 22.21 -0.73
CA GLN A 188 15.27 20.82 -0.68
C GLN A 188 14.19 19.78 -1.03
N GLU A 189 12.93 20.14 -0.96
CA GLU A 189 11.82 19.26 -1.35
C GLU A 189 11.54 19.28 -2.87
N THR A 190 12.22 20.17 -3.62
CA THR A 190 12.05 20.32 -5.07
C THR A 190 13.04 19.44 -5.82
N TYR A 191 12.80 19.23 -7.11
CA TYR A 191 13.75 18.59 -8.01
C TYR A 191 14.72 19.59 -8.67
N GLY A 192 14.79 20.82 -8.16
CA GLY A 192 15.72 21.87 -8.59
C GLY A 192 15.09 22.97 -9.46
N GLU A 193 15.94 23.70 -10.15
CA GLU A 193 15.58 24.90 -10.92
C GLU A 193 15.09 24.57 -12.34
N GLY A 194 15.50 23.43 -12.89
CA GLY A 194 15.27 23.05 -14.29
C GLY A 194 13.90 22.45 -14.50
N PRO A 195 12.99 23.06 -15.29
CA PRO A 195 11.66 22.50 -15.53
C PRO A 195 11.70 21.16 -16.27
N PHE A 196 12.69 20.95 -17.15
CA PHE A 196 12.85 19.68 -17.85
C PHE A 196 13.19 18.54 -16.88
N LEU A 197 14.20 18.69 -16.03
CA LEU A 197 14.59 17.69 -15.04
C LEU A 197 13.42 17.44 -14.07
N THR A 198 12.80 18.49 -13.56
CA THR A 198 11.65 18.40 -12.66
C THR A 198 10.50 17.61 -13.30
N SER A 199 10.22 17.79 -14.59
CA SER A 199 9.17 17.05 -15.29
C SER A 199 9.52 15.57 -15.42
N GLN A 200 10.77 15.21 -15.79
CA GLN A 200 11.18 13.82 -15.92
C GLN A 200 11.14 13.07 -14.58
N ILE A 201 11.73 13.65 -13.55
CA ILE A 201 11.76 13.07 -12.21
C ILE A 201 10.36 13.04 -11.60
N GLY A 202 9.57 14.11 -11.75
CA GLY A 202 8.21 14.17 -11.23
C GLY A 202 7.29 13.12 -11.84
N VAL A 203 7.36 12.89 -13.16
CA VAL A 203 6.61 11.83 -13.84
C VAL A 203 7.05 10.45 -13.37
N ALA A 204 8.37 10.23 -13.23
CA ALA A 204 8.92 8.98 -12.73
C ALA A 204 8.44 8.69 -11.30
N PHE A 205 8.51 9.70 -10.43
CA PHE A 205 8.00 9.60 -9.06
C PHE A 205 6.50 9.28 -9.03
N VAL A 206 5.66 9.95 -9.82
CA VAL A 206 4.20 9.68 -9.85
C VAL A 206 3.90 8.26 -10.32
N ARG A 207 4.59 7.79 -11.36
CA ARG A 207 4.41 6.43 -11.89
C ARG A 207 4.82 5.33 -10.92
N GLY A 208 5.88 5.55 -10.15
CA GLY A 208 6.36 4.58 -9.16
C GLY A 208 5.30 4.21 -8.12
N PRO A 209 4.80 5.17 -7.33
CA PRO A 209 3.86 4.85 -6.25
C PRO A 209 2.47 4.44 -6.75
N GLN A 210 2.03 4.88 -7.93
CA GLN A 210 0.74 4.45 -8.47
C GLN A 210 0.72 2.98 -8.90
N GLY A 211 1.90 2.40 -9.17
CA GLY A 211 2.04 1.00 -9.54
C GLY A 211 1.60 0.69 -10.97
N TYR A 212 1.42 -0.60 -11.26
CA TYR A 212 1.20 -1.11 -12.62
C TYR A 212 -0.20 -1.68 -12.86
N ASN A 213 -1.07 -1.68 -11.85
CA ASN A 213 -2.41 -2.21 -12.02
C ASN A 213 -3.28 -1.22 -12.82
N SER A 214 -3.93 -1.69 -13.90
CA SER A 214 -4.73 -0.83 -14.78
C SER A 214 -6.04 -0.35 -14.14
N LYS A 215 -6.54 -1.04 -13.12
CA LYS A 215 -7.81 -0.72 -12.46
C LYS A 215 -7.62 -0.04 -11.11
N TYR A 216 -6.61 -0.43 -10.35
CA TYR A 216 -6.42 0.04 -8.98
C TYR A 216 -5.03 0.61 -8.80
N LEU A 217 -4.97 1.85 -8.33
CA LEU A 217 -3.72 2.47 -7.92
C LEU A 217 -3.22 1.85 -6.61
N LYS A 218 -1.91 1.67 -6.51
CA LYS A 218 -1.26 1.20 -5.27
C LYS A 218 -1.37 2.26 -4.18
N VAL A 219 -1.09 3.52 -4.53
CA VAL A 219 -1.43 4.74 -3.78
C VAL A 219 -1.79 5.86 -4.77
N VAL A 220 -2.40 6.93 -4.29
CA VAL A 220 -2.70 8.12 -5.11
C VAL A 220 -1.58 9.13 -4.88
N ALA A 221 -0.85 9.46 -5.95
CA ALA A 221 0.10 10.58 -5.94
C ALA A 221 -0.64 11.90 -6.23
N THR A 222 -0.38 12.92 -5.42
CA THR A 222 -0.96 14.25 -5.57
C THR A 222 0.17 15.26 -5.71
N PRO A 223 0.63 15.55 -6.94
CA PRO A 223 1.65 16.56 -7.18
C PRO A 223 1.26 17.92 -6.62
N LYS A 224 2.20 18.59 -5.95
CA LYS A 224 1.97 19.87 -5.28
C LYS A 224 3.05 20.88 -5.62
N HIS A 225 2.84 22.17 -5.44
CA HIS A 225 1.66 22.86 -4.87
C HIS A 225 1.02 23.68 -5.97
N PHE A 226 -0.24 23.51 -6.18
CA PHE A 226 -0.99 24.30 -7.16
C PHE A 226 -1.52 25.60 -6.54
N PRO A 227 -1.34 26.77 -7.25
CA PRO A 227 -0.48 26.90 -8.42
C PRO A 227 0.91 27.52 -8.16
N ALA A 228 1.12 28.28 -7.11
CA ALA A 228 2.30 29.17 -7.00
C ALA A 228 2.91 29.16 -5.59
N HIS A 229 3.53 28.08 -5.22
CA HIS A 229 4.24 27.97 -3.95
C HIS A 229 5.75 28.13 -4.16
N SER A 230 6.25 29.36 -4.04
CA SER A 230 7.69 29.63 -4.03
C SER A 230 7.97 30.98 -3.38
N GLY A 231 9.24 31.26 -3.09
CA GLY A 231 9.70 32.47 -2.47
C GLY A 231 9.98 32.35 -0.98
N PRO A 232 10.38 33.45 -0.33
CA PRO A 232 10.74 33.47 1.09
C PRO A 232 9.59 32.99 1.98
N GLU A 233 9.88 32.09 2.92
CA GLU A 233 8.90 31.50 3.83
C GLU A 233 8.18 32.58 4.64
N THR A 234 8.91 33.60 5.10
CA THR A 234 8.37 34.68 5.95
C THR A 234 7.32 35.54 5.27
N SER A 235 7.41 35.75 3.95
CA SER A 235 6.46 36.58 3.21
C SER A 235 5.26 35.81 2.64
N ARG A 236 5.35 34.50 2.59
CA ARG A 236 4.32 33.64 1.98
C ARG A 236 2.96 33.70 2.69
N HIS A 237 2.96 34.01 3.97
CA HIS A 237 1.77 34.02 4.80
C HIS A 237 1.16 35.42 5.03
N TYR A 238 1.74 36.44 4.41
CA TYR A 238 1.28 37.83 4.52
C TYR A 238 0.96 38.37 3.13
N TYR A 239 -0.23 38.87 2.99
CA TYR A 239 -0.74 39.50 1.76
C TYR A 239 -0.89 41.02 1.98
#